data_3bad1341cf10cb68d2f4d841b4e69992
#
_entry.id   3bad1341cf10cb68d2f4d841b4e69992
#
_cell.length_a   1.000
_cell.length_b   1.000
_cell.length_c   1.000
_cell.angle_alpha   90.00
_cell.angle_beta   90.00
_cell.angle_gamma   90.00
#
_symmetry.space_group_name_H-M   'P 1'
#
loop_
_entity.id
_entity.type
_entity.pdbx_description
1 polymer ?
#
loop_
_entity_poly.entity_id
_entity_poly.type
_entity_poly.pdbx_seq_one_letter_code
_entity_poly.pdbx_strand_id
1 'polypeptide(L)'
;MKKNKDMKKTLMLSASALCMALLLMSAKGDEGIMTKEKSTYVVNTTQLASDVRGFQGATPVKIYIKGNKIQSIEALSNDETPKHWAKVKKLLLEKWNGLTVDKALKTEVDVVTGATLSSKAVKENVKRGLEYYKKNK
;
A
#
# COMPACT_ATOMS: atom_id res chain seq x y z
N MET A 1 -17.47 -43.24 25.47
CA MET A 1 -17.01 -43.09 24.04
C MET A 1 -17.54 -41.83 23.39
N LYS A 2 -18.78 -41.44 23.57
CA LYS A 2 -19.32 -40.17 23.01
C LYS A 2 -18.65 -38.94 23.55
N LYS A 3 -18.27 -38.91 24.84
CA LYS A 3 -17.59 -37.78 25.47
C LYS A 3 -16.19 -37.52 24.89
N ASN A 4 -15.46 -38.56 24.48
CA ASN A 4 -14.12 -38.41 23.92
C ASN A 4 -14.13 -37.83 22.50
N LYS A 5 -15.20 -38.11 21.71
CA LYS A 5 -15.36 -37.49 20.39
C LYS A 5 -15.68 -36.02 20.48
N ASP A 6 -16.50 -35.60 21.43
CA ASP A 6 -16.86 -34.20 21.64
C ASP A 6 -15.66 -33.40 22.15
N MET A 7 -14.83 -33.98 23.02
CA MET A 7 -13.58 -33.35 23.49
C MET A 7 -12.57 -33.13 22.37
N LYS A 8 -12.43 -34.10 21.45
CA LYS A 8 -11.54 -33.96 20.29
C LYS A 8 -11.99 -32.85 19.35
N LYS A 9 -13.30 -32.73 19.11
CA LYS A 9 -13.84 -31.64 18.29
C LYS A 9 -13.62 -30.28 18.93
N THR A 10 -13.79 -30.17 20.23
CA THR A 10 -13.59 -28.93 20.97
C THR A 10 -12.12 -28.51 20.94
N LEU A 11 -11.20 -29.45 21.07
CA LEU A 11 -9.76 -29.20 20.99
C LEU A 11 -9.34 -28.73 19.59
N MET A 12 -9.91 -29.33 18.53
CA MET A 12 -9.63 -28.93 17.16
C MET A 12 -10.12 -27.51 16.86
N LEU A 13 -11.30 -27.15 17.36
CA LEU A 13 -11.86 -25.80 17.21
C LEU A 13 -11.01 -24.74 17.93
N SER A 14 -10.54 -25.04 19.15
CA SER A 14 -9.70 -24.11 19.89
C SER A 14 -8.31 -23.94 19.26
N ALA A 15 -7.75 -24.98 18.68
CA ALA A 15 -6.50 -24.90 17.94
C ALA A 15 -6.61 -24.04 16.69
N SER A 16 -7.71 -24.19 15.94
CA SER A 16 -8.00 -23.34 14.77
C SER A 16 -8.13 -21.86 15.15
N ALA A 17 -8.86 -21.58 16.20
CA ALA A 17 -9.05 -20.22 16.69
C ALA A 17 -7.72 -19.59 17.12
N LEU A 18 -6.84 -20.37 17.75
CA LEU A 18 -5.52 -19.92 18.18
C LEU A 18 -4.63 -19.61 16.98
N CYS A 19 -4.64 -20.45 15.96
CA CYS A 19 -3.88 -20.21 14.73
C CYS A 19 -4.32 -18.93 14.02
N MET A 20 -5.63 -18.67 13.96
CA MET A 20 -6.16 -17.43 13.37
C MET A 20 -5.74 -16.19 14.17
N ALA A 21 -5.75 -16.28 15.49
CA ALA A 21 -5.30 -15.17 16.35
C ALA A 21 -3.81 -14.88 16.15
N LEU A 22 -2.99 -15.91 16.02
CA LEU A 22 -1.55 -15.75 15.74
C LEU A 22 -1.28 -15.13 14.39
N LEU A 23 -2.03 -15.51 13.35
CA LEU A 23 -1.93 -14.91 12.03
C LEU A 23 -2.30 -13.42 12.04
N LEU A 24 -3.33 -13.05 12.78
CA LEU A 24 -3.73 -11.65 12.94
C LEU A 24 -2.68 -10.85 13.70
N MET A 25 -2.02 -11.42 14.68
CA MET A 25 -0.94 -10.75 15.42
C MET A 25 0.32 -10.60 14.57
N SER A 26 0.66 -11.59 13.75
CA SER A 26 1.77 -11.50 12.79
C SER A 26 1.54 -10.42 11.74
N ALA A 27 0.32 -10.29 11.24
CA ALA A 27 -0.05 -9.26 10.29
C ALA A 27 0.15 -7.85 10.84
N LYS A 28 -0.06 -7.64 12.14
CA LYS A 28 0.16 -6.33 12.77
C LYS A 28 1.62 -5.91 12.84
N GLY A 29 2.55 -6.84 12.86
CA GLY A 29 3.98 -6.54 12.88
C GLY A 29 4.50 -5.98 11.57
N ASP A 30 3.94 -6.41 10.46
CA ASP A 30 4.37 -6.02 9.11
C ASP A 30 3.44 -5.00 8.44
N GLU A 31 2.39 -4.60 9.13
CA GLU A 31 1.38 -3.68 8.59
C GLU A 31 1.91 -2.29 8.25
N GLY A 32 3.15 -2.01 8.60
CA GLY A 32 3.68 -0.68 8.38
C GLY A 32 3.95 -0.35 6.93
N ILE A 33 4.46 -1.27 6.13
CA ILE A 33 5.00 -0.96 4.81
C ILE A 33 4.39 -1.82 3.71
N MET A 34 4.57 -3.13 3.74
CA MET A 34 4.09 -4.00 2.66
C MET A 34 3.36 -5.21 3.20
N THR A 35 2.19 -5.49 2.63
CA THR A 35 1.42 -6.69 2.92
C THR A 35 1.11 -7.43 1.61
N LYS A 36 0.81 -8.71 1.71
CA LYS A 36 0.41 -9.51 0.56
C LYS A 36 -0.93 -10.18 0.84
N GLU A 37 -1.92 -9.86 0.02
CA GLU A 37 -3.24 -10.50 0.06
C GLU A 37 -3.43 -11.31 -1.21
N LYS A 38 -3.50 -12.65 -1.07
CA LYS A 38 -3.52 -13.57 -2.22
C LYS A 38 -2.29 -13.32 -3.11
N SER A 39 -2.49 -12.81 -4.32
CA SER A 39 -1.41 -12.52 -5.27
C SER A 39 -1.12 -11.02 -5.40
N THR A 40 -1.76 -10.17 -4.59
CA THR A 40 -1.61 -8.72 -4.65
C THR A 40 -0.76 -8.22 -3.50
N TYR A 41 0.29 -7.47 -3.82
CA TYR A 41 1.07 -6.74 -2.83
C TYR A 41 0.48 -5.35 -2.63
N VAL A 42 0.40 -4.92 -1.39
CA VAL A 42 -0.04 -3.56 -1.03
C VAL A 42 1.11 -2.87 -0.32
N VAL A 43 1.63 -1.81 -0.92
CA VAL A 43 2.73 -1.02 -0.34
C VAL A 43 2.18 0.29 0.18
N ASN A 44 2.35 0.53 1.47
CA ASN A 44 1.95 1.77 2.13
C ASN A 44 3.19 2.65 2.32
N THR A 45 3.21 3.82 1.72
CA THR A 45 4.39 4.68 1.72
C THR A 45 4.48 5.62 2.92
N THR A 46 3.57 5.54 3.86
CA THR A 46 3.54 6.44 5.03
C THR A 46 4.88 6.51 5.76
N GLN A 47 5.50 5.35 6.01
CA GLN A 47 6.82 5.29 6.68
C GLN A 47 7.97 5.53 5.71
N LEU A 48 7.85 5.05 4.46
CA LEU A 48 8.90 5.16 3.44
C LEU A 48 9.18 6.59 3.03
N ALA A 49 8.19 7.43 3.07
CA ALA A 49 8.25 8.81 2.59
C ALA A 49 7.73 9.81 3.62
N SER A 50 7.93 9.53 4.91
CA SER A 50 7.52 10.42 6.00
C SER A 50 8.22 11.78 5.96
N ASP A 51 9.42 11.84 5.38
CA ASP A 51 10.21 13.05 5.19
C ASP A 51 9.83 13.83 3.92
N VAL A 52 9.06 13.23 3.02
CA VAL A 52 8.65 13.86 1.76
C VAL A 52 7.38 14.66 1.99
N ARG A 53 7.43 15.93 1.71
CA ARG A 53 6.32 16.84 1.95
C ARG A 53 5.84 17.47 0.65
N GLY A 54 4.50 17.52 0.49
CA GLY A 54 3.86 18.33 -0.53
C GLY A 54 3.77 19.79 -0.11
N PHE A 55 2.69 20.45 -0.47
CA PHE A 55 2.49 21.86 -0.10
C PHE A 55 2.19 22.02 1.41
N GLN A 56 1.32 21.19 1.98
CA GLN A 56 0.92 21.28 3.39
C GLN A 56 1.53 20.19 4.27
N GLY A 57 1.90 19.05 3.72
CA GLY A 57 2.42 17.95 4.52
C GLY A 57 2.72 16.72 3.69
N ALA A 58 2.87 15.58 4.37
CA ALA A 58 3.11 14.31 3.72
C ALA A 58 1.93 13.89 2.85
N THR A 59 2.21 13.19 1.76
CA THR A 59 1.20 12.71 0.80
C THR A 59 1.32 11.20 0.60
N PRO A 60 1.08 10.39 1.66
CA PRO A 60 1.25 8.95 1.56
C PRO A 60 0.23 8.31 0.63
N VAL A 61 0.64 7.21 0.01
CA VAL A 61 -0.21 6.43 -0.90
C VAL A 61 -0.11 4.94 -0.58
N LYS A 62 -1.11 4.19 -1.03
CA LYS A 62 -1.06 2.73 -1.11
C LYS A 62 -0.95 2.33 -2.57
N ILE A 63 0.02 1.48 -2.87
CA ILE A 63 0.26 0.97 -4.22
C ILE A 63 -0.14 -0.50 -4.25
N TYR A 64 -1.08 -0.83 -5.12
CA TYR A 64 -1.55 -2.21 -5.32
C TYR A 64 -0.84 -2.81 -6.52
N ILE A 65 -0.07 -3.88 -6.30
CA ILE A 65 0.77 -4.52 -7.32
C ILE A 65 0.43 -6.00 -7.43
N LYS A 66 0.11 -6.43 -8.65
CA LYS A 66 -0.17 -7.83 -8.96
C LYS A 66 0.55 -8.23 -10.23
N GLY A 67 1.28 -9.35 -10.19
CA GLY A 67 2.06 -9.79 -11.36
C GLY A 67 3.09 -8.77 -11.83
N ASN A 68 3.74 -8.08 -10.91
CA ASN A 68 4.70 -7.00 -11.18
C ASN A 68 4.11 -5.80 -11.93
N LYS A 69 2.78 -5.68 -11.97
CA LYS A 69 2.08 -4.54 -12.58
C LYS A 69 1.31 -3.76 -11.53
N ILE A 70 1.33 -2.45 -11.67
CA ILE A 70 0.56 -1.56 -10.80
C ILE A 70 -0.91 -1.67 -11.19
N GLN A 71 -1.74 -2.11 -10.26
CA GLN A 71 -3.19 -2.18 -10.45
C GLN A 71 -3.83 -0.82 -10.22
N SER A 72 -3.48 -0.19 -9.11
CA SER A 72 -4.00 1.12 -8.74
C SER A 72 -3.11 1.74 -7.66
N ILE A 73 -3.26 3.05 -7.49
CA ILE A 73 -2.63 3.80 -6.41
C ILE A 73 -3.72 4.59 -5.71
N GLU A 74 -3.84 4.38 -4.41
CA GLU A 74 -4.82 5.04 -3.56
C GLU A 74 -4.16 6.11 -2.71
N ALA A 75 -4.71 7.32 -2.72
CA ALA A 75 -4.26 8.40 -1.85
C ALA A 75 -4.75 8.16 -0.42
N LEU A 76 -3.84 8.23 0.54
CA LEU A 76 -4.16 8.17 1.95
C LEU A 76 -4.47 9.56 2.50
N SER A 77 -4.90 9.64 3.76
CA SER A 77 -5.20 10.93 4.40
C SER A 77 -4.01 11.87 4.36
N ASN A 78 -4.26 13.12 4.04
CA ASN A 78 -3.25 14.17 4.00
C ASN A 78 -3.91 15.52 4.29
N ASP A 79 -3.08 16.55 4.51
CA ASP A 79 -3.52 17.89 4.83
C ASP A 79 -3.43 18.84 3.63
N GLU A 80 -3.25 18.31 2.42
CA GLU A 80 -3.18 19.13 1.21
C GLU A 80 -4.48 19.88 0.96
N THR A 81 -4.38 21.03 0.28
CA THR A 81 -5.54 21.85 -0.07
C THR A 81 -6.49 21.01 -0.93
N PRO A 82 -7.77 20.82 -0.52
CA PRO A 82 -8.69 19.91 -1.21
C PRO A 82 -8.82 20.16 -2.72
N LYS A 83 -8.87 21.42 -3.13
CA LYS A 83 -8.97 21.79 -4.54
C LYS A 83 -7.77 21.32 -5.36
N HIS A 84 -6.56 21.54 -4.85
CA HIS A 84 -5.32 21.13 -5.52
C HIS A 84 -5.14 19.61 -5.46
N TRP A 85 -5.46 19.02 -4.32
CA TRP A 85 -5.36 17.58 -4.13
C TRP A 85 -6.31 16.78 -5.03
N ALA A 86 -7.52 17.29 -5.24
CA ALA A 86 -8.47 16.67 -6.17
C ALA A 86 -7.89 16.56 -7.59
N LYS A 87 -7.16 17.58 -8.05
CA LYS A 87 -6.47 17.55 -9.34
C LYS A 87 -5.37 16.49 -9.37
N VAL A 88 -4.59 16.37 -8.31
CA VAL A 88 -3.53 15.35 -8.20
C VAL A 88 -4.13 13.96 -8.28
N LYS A 89 -5.19 13.69 -7.53
CA LYS A 89 -5.86 12.40 -7.56
C LYS A 89 -6.40 12.05 -8.95
N LYS A 90 -7.03 13.00 -9.59
CA LYS A 90 -7.66 12.79 -10.89
C LYS A 90 -6.66 12.66 -12.05
N LEU A 91 -5.63 13.50 -12.06
CA LEU A 91 -4.74 13.65 -13.21
C LEU A 91 -3.41 12.91 -13.06
N LEU A 92 -2.99 12.59 -11.85
CA LEU A 92 -1.67 12.01 -11.61
C LEU A 92 -1.72 10.53 -11.24
N LEU A 93 -2.55 10.14 -10.26
CA LEU A 93 -2.49 8.78 -9.70
C LEU A 93 -2.77 7.68 -10.73
N GLU A 94 -3.57 7.95 -11.74
CA GLU A 94 -3.90 6.96 -12.78
C GLU A 94 -2.78 6.75 -13.80
N LYS A 95 -1.78 7.62 -13.82
CA LYS A 95 -0.71 7.56 -14.82
C LYS A 95 0.14 6.30 -14.73
N TRP A 96 0.22 5.69 -13.55
CA TRP A 96 1.00 4.47 -13.35
C TRP A 96 0.18 3.18 -13.51
N ASN A 97 -1.15 3.27 -13.60
CA ASN A 97 -2.00 2.09 -13.71
C ASN A 97 -1.68 1.26 -14.94
N GLY A 98 -1.51 -0.04 -14.74
CA GLY A 98 -1.19 -0.99 -15.80
C GLY A 98 0.28 -1.05 -16.19
N LEU A 99 1.13 -0.17 -15.69
CA LEU A 99 2.56 -0.23 -15.94
C LEU A 99 3.21 -1.33 -15.08
N THR A 100 4.24 -1.98 -15.64
CA THR A 100 5.09 -2.84 -14.82
C THR A 100 5.87 -1.96 -13.83
N VAL A 101 6.29 -2.54 -12.73
CA VAL A 101 7.06 -1.81 -11.71
C VAL A 101 8.33 -1.20 -12.32
N ASP A 102 9.06 -1.98 -13.13
CA ASP A 102 10.28 -1.49 -13.78
C ASP A 102 10.02 -0.34 -14.75
N LYS A 103 8.96 -0.45 -15.55
CA LYS A 103 8.57 0.61 -16.46
C LYS A 103 8.12 1.87 -15.72
N ALA A 104 7.37 1.69 -14.65
CA ALA A 104 6.90 2.81 -13.82
C ALA A 104 8.07 3.59 -13.21
N LEU A 105 9.11 2.89 -12.74
CA LEU A 105 10.30 3.52 -12.18
C LEU A 105 11.10 4.33 -13.22
N LYS A 106 10.98 3.99 -14.49
CA LYS A 106 11.68 4.69 -15.59
C LYS A 106 10.81 5.74 -16.27
N THR A 107 9.52 5.75 -16.02
CA THR A 107 8.60 6.67 -16.69
C THR A 107 8.57 8.01 -15.97
N GLU A 108 8.85 9.07 -16.71
CA GLU A 108 8.65 10.43 -16.23
C GLU A 108 7.16 10.78 -16.34
N VAL A 109 6.59 11.18 -15.21
CA VAL A 109 5.20 11.62 -15.14
C VAL A 109 5.18 13.11 -14.87
N ASP A 110 4.48 13.87 -15.71
CA ASP A 110 4.41 15.32 -15.58
C ASP A 110 3.69 15.73 -14.29
N VAL A 111 4.17 16.81 -13.68
CA VAL A 111 3.49 17.42 -12.54
C VAL A 111 2.17 18.05 -12.99
N VAL A 112 1.21 18.08 -12.09
CA VAL A 112 -0.09 18.71 -12.34
C VAL A 112 0.05 20.23 -12.20
N THR A 113 -0.36 20.97 -13.22
CA THR A 113 -0.34 22.43 -13.21
C THR A 113 -1.14 22.98 -12.02
N GLY A 114 -0.52 23.84 -11.23
CA GLY A 114 -1.14 24.41 -10.03
C GLY A 114 -1.04 23.52 -8.80
N ALA A 115 -0.42 22.33 -8.90
CA ALA A 115 -0.20 21.42 -7.79
C ALA A 115 1.19 20.79 -7.86
N THR A 116 2.20 21.59 -8.15
CA THR A 116 3.58 21.11 -8.40
C THR A 116 4.20 20.43 -7.18
N LEU A 117 4.10 21.03 -6.01
CA LEU A 117 4.70 20.49 -4.78
C LEU A 117 4.03 19.17 -4.38
N SER A 118 2.70 19.12 -4.40
CA SER A 118 1.95 17.89 -4.12
C SER A 118 2.28 16.80 -5.13
N SER A 119 2.37 17.15 -6.42
CA SER A 119 2.72 16.19 -7.48
C SER A 119 4.11 15.61 -7.30
N LYS A 120 5.10 16.43 -7.00
CA LYS A 120 6.48 15.98 -6.74
C LYS A 120 6.53 15.05 -5.54
N ALA A 121 5.80 15.38 -4.47
CA ALA A 121 5.74 14.55 -3.28
C ALA A 121 5.10 13.18 -3.56
N VAL A 122 4.02 13.14 -4.32
CA VAL A 122 3.38 11.87 -4.73
C VAL A 122 4.32 11.05 -5.61
N LYS A 123 5.00 11.67 -6.56
CA LYS A 123 5.97 10.98 -7.42
C LYS A 123 7.08 10.32 -6.58
N GLU A 124 7.60 11.00 -5.59
CA GLU A 124 8.62 10.45 -4.70
C GLU A 124 8.07 9.32 -3.83
N ASN A 125 6.84 9.44 -3.33
CA ASN A 125 6.15 8.37 -2.62
C ASN A 125 6.04 7.11 -3.48
N VAL A 126 5.58 7.26 -4.71
CA VAL A 126 5.44 6.13 -5.65
C VAL A 126 6.79 5.49 -5.93
N LYS A 127 7.80 6.29 -6.21
CA LYS A 127 9.16 5.80 -6.46
C LYS A 127 9.68 4.96 -5.28
N ARG A 128 9.63 5.49 -4.07
CA ARG A 128 10.09 4.77 -2.87
C ARG A 128 9.30 3.49 -2.61
N GLY A 129 7.99 3.53 -2.82
CA GLY A 129 7.13 2.36 -2.67
C GLY A 129 7.48 1.25 -3.67
N LEU A 130 7.70 1.60 -4.92
CA LEU A 130 8.08 0.63 -5.95
C LEU A 130 9.48 0.07 -5.74
N GLU A 131 10.43 0.88 -5.31
CA GLU A 131 11.77 0.43 -4.94
C GLU A 131 11.73 -0.55 -3.76
N TYR A 132 10.93 -0.24 -2.75
CA TYR A 132 10.73 -1.13 -1.60
C TYR A 132 10.14 -2.47 -2.04
N TYR A 133 9.13 -2.45 -2.90
CA TYR A 133 8.54 -3.66 -3.46
C TYR A 133 9.59 -4.54 -4.14
N LYS A 134 10.44 -3.95 -4.98
CA LYS A 134 11.48 -4.70 -5.69
C LYS A 134 12.48 -5.37 -4.76
N LYS A 135 12.80 -4.72 -3.65
CA LYS A 135 13.76 -5.26 -2.67
C LYS A 135 13.17 -6.34 -1.78
N ASN A 136 11.87 -6.31 -1.52
CA ASN A 136 11.25 -7.09 -0.46
C ASN A 136 10.19 -8.10 -0.92
N LYS A 137 9.90 -8.17 -2.21
CA LYS A 137 8.94 -9.14 -2.73
C LYS A 137 9.48 -10.57 -2.71
#